data_a35007a1fb5e40a6157cbaa4de49fc20
#
_entry.id   a35007a1fb5e40a6157cbaa4de49fc20
#
_cell.length_a   1.000
_cell.length_b   1.000
_cell.length_c   1.000
_cell.angle_alpha   90.00
_cell.angle_beta   90.00
_cell.angle_gamma   90.00
#
_symmetry.space_group_name_H-M   'P 1'
#
loop_
_entity.id
_entity.type
_entity.pdbx_description
1 polymer ?
#
loop_
_entity_poly.entity_id
_entity_poly.type
_entity_poly.pdbx_seq_one_letter_code
_entity_poly.pdbx_strand_id
1 'polypeptide(L)'
;MEKLISSVLNLIDKFYHQKAINKSLIGLNLKKVIDIGAHKGEFLQNIISIKKRMKVYAFEPQSKIFKNLHNNFKTKKNIFLYNLAISNTNKKKRLNINIKTSTSTFSNYNEGSYWKRIKDLLIAGLNKSSIVNSEVVQSIMLDKF
;
A
#
# COMPACT_ATOMS: atom_id res chain seq x y z
N MET A 1 -4.20 3.31 -24.66
CA MET A 1 -4.99 4.26 -23.86
C MET A 1 -4.80 4.05 -22.34
N GLU A 2 -4.98 2.85 -21.81
CA GLU A 2 -4.81 2.54 -20.37
C GLU A 2 -3.45 2.91 -19.77
N LYS A 3 -2.35 2.63 -20.47
CA LYS A 3 -1.00 2.99 -20.02
C LYS A 3 -0.80 4.51 -19.93
N LEU A 4 -1.42 5.26 -20.82
CA LEU A 4 -1.33 6.73 -20.84
C LEU A 4 -2.12 7.31 -19.65
N ILE A 5 -3.34 6.85 -19.43
CA ILE A 5 -4.18 7.27 -18.28
C ILE A 5 -3.48 6.93 -16.97
N SER A 6 -2.95 5.72 -16.83
CA SER A 6 -2.20 5.31 -15.63
C SER A 6 -0.96 6.18 -15.41
N SER A 7 -0.25 6.54 -16.48
CA SER A 7 0.93 7.41 -16.40
C SER A 7 0.56 8.83 -15.96
N VAL A 8 -0.52 9.38 -16.51
CA VAL A 8 -1.04 10.71 -16.12
C VAL A 8 -1.50 10.73 -14.67
N LEU A 9 -2.27 9.71 -14.23
CA LEU A 9 -2.72 9.60 -12.85
C LEU A 9 -1.54 9.48 -11.87
N ASN A 10 -0.52 8.69 -12.21
CA ASN A 10 0.69 8.59 -11.39
C ASN A 10 1.48 9.91 -11.35
N LEU A 11 1.46 10.68 -12.42
CA LEU A 11 2.09 12.00 -12.48
C LEU A 11 1.36 13.00 -11.57
N ILE A 12 0.04 13.02 -11.64
CA ILE A 12 -0.82 13.87 -10.78
C ILE A 12 -0.59 13.49 -9.30
N ASP A 13 -0.61 12.20 -8.96
CA ASP A 13 -0.34 11.72 -7.61
C ASP A 13 1.03 12.19 -7.12
N LYS A 14 2.07 11.98 -7.91
CA LYS A 14 3.44 12.37 -7.59
C LYS A 14 3.61 13.88 -7.38
N PHE A 15 2.97 14.72 -8.21
CA PHE A 15 3.16 16.16 -8.15
C PHE A 15 2.22 16.88 -7.18
N TYR A 16 0.98 16.42 -7.02
CA TYR A 16 -0.01 17.08 -6.15
C TYR A 16 -0.09 16.47 -4.77
N HIS A 17 -0.41 15.18 -4.68
CA HIS A 17 -0.63 14.53 -3.38
C HIS A 17 0.65 14.40 -2.58
N GLN A 18 1.75 14.00 -3.21
CA GLN A 18 3.03 13.85 -2.51
C GLN A 18 3.59 15.18 -2.02
N LYS A 19 3.43 16.26 -2.78
CA LYS A 19 3.84 17.60 -2.32
C LYS A 19 3.01 18.10 -1.13
N ALA A 20 1.70 17.89 -1.16
CA ALA A 20 0.80 18.25 -0.05
C ALA A 20 1.15 17.47 1.22
N ILE A 21 1.34 16.15 1.11
CA ILE A 21 1.78 15.29 2.22
C ILE A 21 3.13 15.75 2.76
N ASN A 22 4.10 16.00 1.91
CA ASN A 22 5.44 16.44 2.31
C ASN A 22 5.39 17.77 3.05
N LYS A 23 4.63 18.72 2.56
CA LYS A 23 4.46 20.04 3.22
C LYS A 23 3.87 19.90 4.63
N SER A 24 2.86 19.04 4.78
CA SER A 24 2.25 18.75 6.09
C SER A 24 3.23 18.06 7.04
N LEU A 25 4.06 17.15 6.56
CA LEU A 25 5.00 16.38 7.38
C LEU A 25 6.24 17.18 7.80
N ILE A 26 6.69 18.17 7.02
CA ILE A 26 7.87 18.99 7.31
C ILE A 26 7.68 19.74 8.64
N GLY A 27 6.50 20.30 8.88
CA GLY A 27 6.17 21.09 10.09
C GLY A 27 6.00 20.26 11.37
N LEU A 28 5.87 18.92 11.26
CA LEU A 28 5.62 18.05 12.41
C LEU A 28 6.93 17.57 13.04
N ASN A 29 7.01 17.58 14.37
CA ASN A 29 8.14 16.99 15.11
C ASN A 29 7.92 15.47 15.30
N LEU A 30 8.05 14.71 14.21
CA LEU A 30 7.80 13.28 14.19
C LEU A 30 9.06 12.50 14.61
N LYS A 31 8.96 11.68 15.64
CA LYS A 31 10.02 10.74 16.08
C LYS A 31 9.79 9.33 15.53
N LYS A 32 8.54 8.93 15.37
CA LYS A 32 8.11 7.62 14.86
C LYS A 32 6.98 7.79 13.86
N VAL A 33 6.92 6.93 12.87
CA VAL A 33 5.84 6.84 11.88
C VAL A 33 5.48 5.38 11.66
N ILE A 34 4.20 5.12 11.47
CA ILE A 34 3.67 3.82 11.06
C ILE A 34 3.10 3.98 9.65
N ASP A 35 3.57 3.16 8.72
CA ASP A 35 3.11 3.09 7.34
C ASP A 35 2.37 1.78 7.12
N ILE A 36 1.04 1.85 6.95
CA ILE A 36 0.17 0.69 6.77
C ILE A 36 -0.15 0.55 5.28
N GLY A 37 0.29 -0.58 4.68
CA GLY A 37 0.19 -0.80 3.25
C GLY A 37 1.34 -0.12 2.49
N ALA A 38 2.56 -0.32 2.96
CA ALA A 38 3.75 0.35 2.44
C ALA A 38 4.04 0.06 0.95
N HIS A 39 3.45 -0.99 0.40
CA HIS A 39 3.53 -1.37 -1.01
C HIS A 39 4.99 -1.40 -1.50
N LYS A 40 5.36 -0.65 -2.53
CA LYS A 40 6.74 -0.57 -3.04
C LYS A 40 7.64 0.39 -2.27
N GLY A 41 7.10 1.09 -1.25
CA GLY A 41 7.84 2.01 -0.39
C GLY A 41 7.90 3.45 -0.91
N GLU A 42 6.93 3.87 -1.73
CA GLU A 42 6.88 5.24 -2.25
C GLU A 42 6.82 6.26 -1.10
N PHE A 43 5.96 6.02 -0.10
CA PHE A 43 5.89 6.86 1.09
C PHE A 43 7.18 6.79 1.92
N LEU A 44 7.79 5.60 2.06
CA LEU A 44 9.06 5.44 2.77
C LEU A 44 10.18 6.27 2.16
N GLN A 45 10.30 6.29 0.83
CA GLN A 45 11.30 7.11 0.14
C GLN A 45 11.12 8.59 0.44
N ASN A 46 9.86 9.06 0.40
CA ASN A 46 9.54 10.45 0.70
C ASN A 46 9.88 10.82 2.14
N ILE A 47 9.41 10.03 3.12
CA ILE A 47 9.58 10.36 4.53
C ILE A 47 11.05 10.35 4.95
N ILE A 48 11.87 9.43 4.42
CA ILE A 48 13.31 9.38 4.68
C ILE A 48 14.02 10.61 4.12
N SER A 49 13.60 11.09 2.96
CA SER A 49 14.19 12.28 2.35
C SER A 49 13.97 13.54 3.19
N ILE A 50 12.83 13.61 3.88
CA ILE A 50 12.42 14.75 4.71
C ILE A 50 12.99 14.65 6.14
N LYS A 51 12.96 13.44 6.72
CA LYS A 51 13.25 13.18 8.15
C LYS A 51 14.22 12.00 8.32
N LYS A 52 15.51 12.20 8.09
CA LYS A 52 16.56 11.16 8.08
C LYS A 52 16.69 10.32 9.36
N ARG A 53 16.32 10.86 10.54
CA ARG A 53 16.51 10.23 11.85
C ARG A 53 15.23 9.60 12.43
N MET A 54 14.14 9.67 11.71
CA MET A 54 12.85 9.17 12.17
C MET A 54 12.80 7.63 12.08
N LYS A 55 12.21 6.96 13.07
CA LYS A 55 11.92 5.53 13.02
C LYS A 55 10.62 5.30 12.25
N VAL A 56 10.66 4.41 11.27
CA VAL A 56 9.50 4.06 10.45
C VAL A 56 9.20 2.58 10.59
N TYR A 57 7.96 2.26 10.94
CA TYR A 57 7.44 0.88 11.04
C TYR A 57 6.50 0.68 9.86
N ALA A 58 6.89 -0.14 8.89
CA ALA A 58 6.16 -0.30 7.64
C ALA A 58 5.61 -1.71 7.50
N PHE A 59 4.32 -1.80 7.19
CA PHE A 59 3.56 -3.04 7.07
C PHE A 59 3.10 -3.23 5.63
N GLU A 60 3.45 -4.38 5.03
CA GLU A 60 3.00 -4.77 3.71
C GLU A 60 2.62 -6.25 3.72
N PRO A 61 1.33 -6.59 3.54
CA PRO A 61 0.87 -7.97 3.64
C PRO A 61 1.23 -8.84 2.43
N GLN A 62 1.31 -8.29 1.23
CA GLN A 62 1.58 -9.06 0.01
C GLN A 62 3.04 -9.53 -0.03
N SER A 63 3.27 -10.84 0.09
CA SER A 63 4.62 -11.42 0.22
C SER A 63 5.54 -11.06 -0.94
N LYS A 64 5.03 -11.05 -2.17
CA LYS A 64 5.81 -10.67 -3.36
C LYS A 64 6.23 -9.19 -3.33
N ILE A 65 5.32 -8.31 -2.93
CA ILE A 65 5.58 -6.87 -2.82
C ILE A 65 6.54 -6.59 -1.66
N PHE A 66 6.29 -7.23 -0.50
CA PHE A 66 7.14 -7.14 0.67
C PHE A 66 8.59 -7.56 0.39
N LYS A 67 8.82 -8.62 -0.38
CA LYS A 67 10.18 -9.04 -0.76
C LYS A 67 10.94 -7.91 -1.49
N ASN A 68 10.27 -7.22 -2.40
CA ASN A 68 10.87 -6.08 -3.11
C ASN A 68 11.10 -4.89 -2.16
N LEU A 69 10.10 -4.58 -1.32
CA LEU A 69 10.20 -3.54 -0.29
C LEU A 69 11.39 -3.81 0.63
N HIS A 70 11.51 -5.04 1.16
CA HIS A 70 12.60 -5.45 2.03
C HIS A 70 13.96 -5.28 1.34
N ASN A 71 14.12 -5.73 0.10
CA ASN A 71 15.39 -5.58 -0.64
C ASN A 71 15.80 -4.11 -0.82
N ASN A 72 14.84 -3.22 -1.01
CA ASN A 72 15.11 -1.79 -1.21
C ASN A 72 15.49 -1.06 0.09
N PHE A 73 15.02 -1.53 1.25
CA PHE A 73 15.15 -0.78 2.50
C PHE A 73 15.88 -1.52 3.62
N LYS A 74 16.26 -2.81 3.48
CA LYS A 74 16.92 -3.63 4.51
C LYS A 74 18.20 -3.03 5.09
N THR A 75 18.89 -2.15 4.36
CA THR A 75 20.12 -1.48 4.81
C THR A 75 19.84 -0.21 5.64
N LYS A 76 18.61 0.25 5.72
CA LYS A 76 18.22 1.46 6.45
C LYS A 76 17.91 1.11 7.92
N LYS A 77 18.83 1.43 8.82
CA LYS A 77 18.75 1.07 10.27
C LYS A 77 17.53 1.65 11.02
N ASN A 78 16.89 2.66 10.48
CA ASN A 78 15.73 3.31 11.08
C ASN A 78 14.39 2.89 10.47
N ILE A 79 14.39 1.90 9.55
CA ILE A 79 13.19 1.33 8.91
C ILE A 79 13.02 -0.10 9.38
N PHE A 80 11.85 -0.39 9.94
CA PHE A 80 11.43 -1.69 10.43
C PHE A 80 10.31 -2.20 9.52
N LEU A 81 10.53 -3.32 8.83
CA LEU A 81 9.65 -3.86 7.80
C LEU A 81 8.95 -5.12 8.30
N TYR A 82 7.64 -5.20 8.10
CA TYR A 82 6.81 -6.32 8.56
C TYR A 82 5.92 -6.84 7.43
N ASN A 83 6.04 -8.14 7.14
CA ASN A 83 5.14 -8.82 6.21
C ASN A 83 3.85 -9.22 6.91
N LEU A 84 3.09 -8.22 7.32
CA LEU A 84 1.88 -8.34 8.10
C LEU A 84 0.82 -7.38 7.58
N ALA A 85 -0.44 -7.77 7.75
CA ALA A 85 -1.58 -6.87 7.59
C ALA A 85 -1.97 -6.27 8.93
N ILE A 86 -2.37 -5.01 8.95
CA ILE A 86 -3.02 -4.42 10.12
C ILE A 86 -4.53 -4.64 10.01
N SER A 87 -5.14 -5.15 11.07
CA SER A 87 -6.55 -5.51 11.12
C SER A 87 -7.08 -5.38 12.55
N ASN A 88 -8.36 -5.63 12.73
CA ASN A 88 -9.01 -5.72 14.05
C ASN A 88 -8.87 -7.10 14.72
N THR A 89 -8.11 -8.03 14.14
CA THR A 89 -7.92 -9.38 14.68
C THR A 89 -6.52 -9.90 14.38
N ASN A 90 -5.97 -10.73 15.28
CA ASN A 90 -4.70 -11.43 15.13
C ASN A 90 -4.93 -12.80 14.48
N LYS A 91 -5.29 -12.83 13.21
CA LYS A 91 -5.63 -14.07 12.49
C LYS A 91 -5.05 -14.07 11.08
N LYS A 92 -4.95 -15.26 10.49
CA LYS A 92 -4.72 -15.38 9.06
C LYS A 92 -5.98 -14.95 8.30
N LYS A 93 -5.80 -14.13 7.27
CA LYS A 93 -6.89 -13.63 6.41
C LYS A 93 -6.53 -13.81 4.96
N ARG A 94 -7.55 -14.06 4.12
CA ARG A 94 -7.39 -14.09 2.67
C ARG A 94 -7.39 -12.65 2.13
N LEU A 95 -6.30 -12.25 1.50
CA LEU A 95 -6.17 -10.99 0.79
C LEU A 95 -6.42 -11.22 -0.70
N ASN A 96 -7.39 -10.54 -1.26
CA ASN A 96 -7.66 -10.55 -2.70
C ASN A 96 -6.72 -9.57 -3.40
N ILE A 97 -5.90 -10.10 -4.31
CA ILE A 97 -4.89 -9.34 -5.04
C ILE A 97 -5.49 -8.88 -6.36
N ASN A 98 -5.51 -7.57 -6.55
CA ASN A 98 -5.99 -6.96 -7.78
C ASN A 98 -4.86 -6.85 -8.82
N ILE A 99 -5.22 -6.64 -10.08
CA ILE A 99 -4.29 -6.30 -11.17
C ILE A 99 -3.41 -5.12 -10.74
N LYS A 100 -4.01 -4.05 -10.20
CA LYS A 100 -3.31 -2.97 -9.55
C LYS A 100 -3.11 -3.34 -8.07
N THR A 101 -1.95 -3.88 -7.72
CA THR A 101 -1.66 -4.45 -6.39
C THR A 101 -1.88 -3.49 -5.22
N SER A 102 -1.73 -2.17 -5.44
CA SER A 102 -2.01 -1.14 -4.43
C SER A 102 -3.50 -1.04 -4.03
N THR A 103 -4.40 -1.70 -4.75
CA THR A 103 -5.84 -1.72 -4.44
C THR A 103 -6.33 -3.06 -3.90
N SER A 104 -5.43 -3.95 -3.48
CA SER A 104 -5.76 -5.25 -2.89
C SER A 104 -6.55 -5.10 -1.59
N THR A 105 -7.44 -6.04 -1.28
CA THR A 105 -8.42 -5.90 -0.19
C THR A 105 -8.76 -7.23 0.47
N PHE A 106 -9.15 -7.18 1.75
CA PHE A 106 -9.75 -8.29 2.48
C PHE A 106 -11.25 -8.46 2.23
N SER A 107 -11.90 -7.45 1.66
CA SER A 107 -13.34 -7.52 1.41
C SER A 107 -13.66 -8.50 0.31
N ASN A 108 -14.65 -9.35 0.54
CA ASN A 108 -15.34 -10.05 -0.53
C ASN A 108 -16.25 -9.05 -1.22
N TYR A 109 -16.02 -8.82 -2.51
CA TYR A 109 -16.92 -7.98 -3.27
C TYR A 109 -18.26 -8.70 -3.44
N ASN A 110 -19.35 -7.99 -3.16
CA ASN A 110 -20.65 -8.44 -3.60
C ASN A 110 -20.68 -8.38 -5.14
N GLU A 111 -20.77 -9.55 -5.78
CA GLU A 111 -20.65 -9.67 -7.26
C GLU A 111 -21.67 -8.83 -8.03
N GLY A 112 -22.82 -8.56 -7.41
CA GLY A 112 -23.87 -7.68 -7.96
C GLY A 112 -23.65 -6.20 -7.75
N SER A 113 -22.59 -5.78 -7.03
CA SER A 113 -22.40 -4.36 -6.71
C SER A 113 -22.06 -3.54 -7.95
N TYR A 114 -22.79 -2.44 -8.14
CA TYR A 114 -22.54 -1.44 -9.18
C TYR A 114 -21.10 -0.89 -9.13
N TRP A 115 -20.60 -0.62 -7.93
CA TRP A 115 -19.22 -0.15 -7.71
C TRP A 115 -18.17 -1.16 -8.10
N LYS A 116 -18.43 -2.47 -7.90
CA LYS A 116 -17.53 -3.51 -8.40
C LYS A 116 -17.44 -3.48 -9.93
N ARG A 117 -18.57 -3.37 -10.61
CA ARG A 117 -18.64 -3.30 -12.09
C ARG A 117 -17.88 -2.10 -12.64
N ILE A 118 -18.02 -0.92 -12.03
CA ILE A 118 -17.25 0.27 -12.39
C ILE A 118 -15.75 0.05 -12.16
N LYS A 119 -15.37 -0.48 -10.99
CA LYS A 119 -13.98 -0.76 -10.67
C LYS A 119 -13.37 -1.77 -11.64
N ASP A 120 -14.05 -2.86 -11.93
CA ASP A 120 -13.58 -3.89 -12.86
C ASP A 120 -13.43 -3.29 -14.28
N LEU A 121 -14.38 -2.47 -14.73
CA LEU A 121 -14.31 -1.76 -16.01
C LEU A 121 -13.08 -0.83 -16.07
N LEU A 122 -12.84 -0.04 -15.03
CA LEU A 122 -11.75 0.94 -15.00
C LEU A 122 -10.35 0.30 -14.84
N ILE A 123 -10.25 -0.83 -14.12
CA ILE A 123 -8.96 -1.46 -13.79
C ILE A 123 -8.62 -2.62 -14.72
N ALA A 124 -9.60 -3.45 -15.07
CA ALA A 124 -9.39 -4.68 -15.83
C ALA A 124 -9.95 -4.65 -17.25
N GLY A 125 -10.73 -3.63 -17.59
CA GLY A 125 -11.45 -3.53 -18.87
C GLY A 125 -12.74 -4.36 -18.89
N LEU A 126 -13.43 -4.30 -20.03
CA LEU A 126 -14.72 -4.98 -20.21
C LEU A 126 -14.59 -6.50 -19.97
N ASN A 127 -15.52 -7.05 -19.20
CA ASN A 127 -15.68 -8.49 -18.93
C ASN A 127 -14.52 -9.19 -18.20
N LYS A 128 -13.66 -8.45 -17.48
CA LYS A 128 -12.58 -9.03 -16.67
C LYS A 128 -12.73 -8.65 -15.20
N SER A 129 -12.43 -9.57 -14.29
CA SER A 129 -12.32 -9.27 -12.87
C SER A 129 -11.03 -8.50 -12.57
N SER A 130 -11.11 -7.51 -11.70
CA SER A 130 -9.92 -6.83 -11.19
C SER A 130 -9.09 -7.70 -10.24
N ILE A 131 -9.70 -8.75 -9.65
CA ILE A 131 -9.01 -9.71 -8.79
C ILE A 131 -8.35 -10.77 -9.65
N VAL A 132 -7.03 -10.88 -9.56
CA VAL A 132 -6.22 -11.86 -10.33
C VAL A 132 -5.74 -13.03 -9.50
N ASN A 133 -5.66 -12.87 -8.16
CA ASN A 133 -5.18 -13.91 -7.26
C ASN A 133 -5.65 -13.64 -5.82
N SER A 134 -5.37 -14.58 -4.93
CA SER A 134 -5.52 -14.36 -3.48
C SER A 134 -4.35 -15.00 -2.73
N GLU A 135 -4.02 -14.41 -1.58
CA GLU A 135 -2.94 -14.85 -0.72
C GLU A 135 -3.44 -14.90 0.74
N VAL A 136 -3.03 -15.91 1.49
CA VAL A 136 -3.30 -15.97 2.93
C VAL A 136 -2.18 -15.22 3.64
N VAL A 137 -2.54 -14.14 4.33
CA VAL A 137 -1.61 -13.26 5.03
C VAL A 137 -1.90 -13.27 6.53
N GLN A 138 -0.85 -13.10 7.34
CA GLN A 138 -0.99 -12.91 8.78
C GLN A 138 -1.45 -11.48 9.05
N SER A 139 -2.47 -11.31 9.91
CA SER A 139 -2.88 -10.00 10.39
C SER A 139 -2.64 -9.85 11.89
N ILE A 140 -2.40 -8.61 12.30
CA ILE A 140 -2.26 -8.21 13.70
C ILE A 140 -3.10 -6.97 13.99
N MET A 141 -3.46 -6.81 15.27
CA MET A 141 -4.01 -5.56 15.78
C MET A 141 -2.86 -4.59 16.07
N LEU A 142 -3.02 -3.33 15.68
CA LEU A 142 -1.98 -2.32 15.87
C LEU A 142 -1.70 -2.02 17.35
N ASP A 143 -2.71 -2.07 18.18
CA ASP A 143 -2.63 -1.90 19.64
C ASP A 143 -1.94 -3.06 20.38
N LYS A 144 -1.68 -4.15 19.67
CA LYS A 144 -0.89 -5.29 20.14
C LYS A 144 0.56 -5.30 19.62
N PHE A 145 0.91 -4.30 18.82
CA PHE A 145 2.24 -4.10 18.24
C PHE A 145 3.03 -3.06 19.04
#